data_99f24166cd35c390f1a5ce72aad10158
#
_entry.id   99f24166cd35c390f1a5ce72aad10158
#
_cell.length_a   1.000
_cell.length_b   1.000
_cell.length_c   1.000
_cell.angle_alpha   90.00
_cell.angle_beta   90.00
_cell.angle_gamma   90.00
#
_symmetry.space_group_name_H-M   'P 1'
#
loop_
_entity.id
_entity.type
_entity.pdbx_description
1 polymer ?
#
loop_
_entity_poly.entity_id
_entity_poly.type
_entity_poly.pdbx_seq_one_letter_code
_entity_poly.pdbx_strand_id
1 'polypeptide(L)'
;MAPLIVAAYLSVVIVAMFYTYQRDALYLFAVVLCSISQCYMAMWNVQFCFYLNIIQQSYTTTLASLPELACADNDALGSYADLISRLRQLVEQFNKVFAIFVLLRCFVFLCKLVVLLYLMCISEWNLLQVLVIGSAAEEVTQLLVACTMADALQEKHSALVERVWTDYAKPGIARHGRRKLQSLASCLHAHPSRVQCGRVAVLGQRMLLEMIGIVITYIVVVYQYSPSK
;
A
#
# COMPACT_ATOMS: atom_id res chain seq x y z
N MET A 1 -11.29 6.79 12.88
CA MET A 1 -10.05 7.59 12.67
C MET A 1 -10.11 8.44 11.40
N ALA A 2 -10.48 7.89 10.23
CA ALA A 2 -10.54 8.66 8.97
C ALA A 2 -11.36 9.96 9.04
N PRO A 3 -12.59 10.03 9.63
CA PRO A 3 -13.36 11.26 9.67
C PRO A 3 -12.72 12.35 10.54
N LEU A 4 -11.95 11.98 11.57
CA LEU A 4 -11.24 12.94 12.42
C LEU A 4 -10.06 13.59 11.67
N ILE A 5 -9.35 12.83 10.87
CA ILE A 5 -8.23 13.33 10.03
C ILE A 5 -8.78 14.28 8.96
N VAL A 6 -9.87 13.90 8.31
CA VAL A 6 -10.54 14.75 7.31
C VAL A 6 -11.08 16.03 7.95
N ALA A 7 -11.69 15.95 9.14
CA ALA A 7 -12.19 17.12 9.85
C ALA A 7 -11.04 18.05 10.31
N ALA A 8 -9.93 17.49 10.82
CA ALA A 8 -8.74 18.27 11.18
C ALA A 8 -8.12 18.95 9.96
N TYR A 9 -8.04 18.24 8.82
CA TYR A 9 -7.52 18.81 7.58
C TYR A 9 -8.42 19.93 7.05
N LEU A 10 -9.74 19.72 7.02
CA LEU A 10 -10.71 20.72 6.62
C LEU A 10 -10.64 21.97 7.52
N SER A 11 -10.47 21.82 8.83
CA SER A 11 -10.34 22.96 9.75
C SER A 11 -9.05 23.75 9.50
N VAL A 12 -7.92 23.09 9.24
CA VAL A 12 -6.65 23.75 8.87
C VAL A 12 -6.80 24.50 7.55
N VAL A 13 -7.47 23.90 6.57
CA VAL A 13 -7.73 24.53 5.25
C VAL A 13 -8.65 25.74 5.40
N ILE A 14 -9.71 25.65 6.21
CA ILE A 14 -10.62 26.77 6.48
C ILE A 14 -9.88 27.92 7.16
N VAL A 15 -9.02 27.64 8.14
CA VAL A 15 -8.18 28.65 8.80
C VAL A 15 -7.20 29.28 7.82
N ALA A 16 -6.55 28.48 6.96
CA ALA A 16 -5.67 28.99 5.91
C ALA A 16 -6.43 29.84 4.89
N MET A 17 -7.67 29.47 4.54
CA MET A 17 -8.55 30.25 3.69
C MET A 17 -8.88 31.61 4.28
N PHE A 18 -9.20 31.66 5.57
CA PHE A 18 -9.50 32.94 6.26
C PHE A 18 -8.29 33.89 6.27
N TYR A 19 -7.09 33.35 6.44
CA TYR A 19 -5.86 34.14 6.48
C TYR A 19 -5.41 34.63 5.11
N THR A 20 -5.74 33.90 4.02
CA THR A 20 -5.33 34.23 2.64
C THR A 20 -6.39 35.02 1.87
N TYR A 21 -7.59 35.16 2.41
CA TYR A 21 -8.71 35.89 1.76
C TYR A 21 -8.36 37.33 1.32
N GLN A 22 -7.28 37.86 1.85
CA GLN A 22 -6.81 39.20 1.48
C GLN A 22 -5.89 39.23 0.23
N ARG A 23 -5.48 38.10 -0.37
CA ARG A 23 -4.38 38.17 -1.35
C ARG A 23 -4.69 37.75 -2.78
N ASP A 24 -5.47 36.72 -3.09
CA ASP A 24 -5.79 36.41 -4.50
C ASP A 24 -6.81 35.28 -4.63
N ALA A 25 -7.86 35.47 -5.41
CA ALA A 25 -8.89 34.47 -5.72
C ALA A 25 -8.32 33.20 -6.37
N LEU A 26 -7.22 33.33 -7.11
CA LEU A 26 -6.54 32.23 -7.80
C LEU A 26 -5.82 31.31 -6.81
N TYR A 27 -5.23 31.87 -5.76
CA TYR A 27 -4.61 31.12 -4.67
C TYR A 27 -5.66 30.35 -3.85
N LEU A 28 -6.78 31.00 -3.51
CA LEU A 28 -7.90 30.36 -2.83
C LEU A 28 -8.43 29.17 -3.64
N PHE A 29 -8.62 29.33 -4.93
CA PHE A 29 -9.06 28.28 -5.83
C PHE A 29 -8.07 27.08 -5.86
N ALA A 30 -6.77 27.35 -5.93
CA ALA A 30 -5.75 26.32 -5.88
C ALA A 30 -5.76 25.53 -4.56
N VAL A 31 -5.92 26.22 -3.41
CA VAL A 31 -6.01 25.57 -2.09
C VAL A 31 -7.26 24.70 -1.99
N VAL A 32 -8.41 25.15 -2.50
CA VAL A 32 -9.65 24.36 -2.54
C VAL A 32 -9.48 23.11 -3.39
N LEU A 33 -8.93 23.23 -4.60
CA LEU A 33 -8.68 22.09 -5.47
C LEU A 33 -7.71 21.07 -4.86
N CYS A 34 -6.62 21.54 -4.23
CA CYS A 34 -5.68 20.68 -3.52
C CYS A 34 -6.39 19.94 -2.37
N SER A 35 -7.25 20.62 -1.61
CA SER A 35 -7.97 20.02 -0.50
C SER A 35 -8.97 18.95 -0.95
N ILE A 36 -9.72 19.22 -2.01
CA ILE A 36 -10.62 18.23 -2.63
C ILE A 36 -9.83 17.01 -3.11
N SER A 37 -8.71 17.24 -3.77
CA SER A 37 -7.82 16.16 -4.22
C SER A 37 -7.31 15.30 -3.06
N GLN A 38 -6.91 15.93 -1.95
CA GLN A 38 -6.45 15.22 -0.74
C GLN A 38 -7.57 14.38 -0.12
N CYS A 39 -8.77 14.94 0.04
CA CYS A 39 -9.93 14.21 0.54
C CYS A 39 -10.25 12.99 -0.34
N TYR A 40 -10.20 13.17 -1.66
CA TYR A 40 -10.42 12.08 -2.62
C TYR A 40 -9.36 10.98 -2.47
N MET A 41 -8.08 11.35 -2.41
CA MET A 41 -6.98 10.40 -2.21
C MET A 41 -7.06 9.67 -0.87
N ALA A 42 -7.44 10.36 0.22
CA ALA A 42 -7.65 9.74 1.52
C ALA A 42 -8.80 8.71 1.48
N MET A 43 -9.89 9.03 0.81
CA MET A 43 -11.04 8.12 0.65
C MET A 43 -10.66 6.84 -0.10
N TRP A 44 -9.89 6.97 -1.19
CA TRP A 44 -9.36 5.83 -1.93
C TRP A 44 -8.39 4.98 -1.09
N ASN A 45 -7.58 5.62 -0.24
CA ASN A 45 -6.69 4.91 0.66
C ASN A 45 -7.45 4.08 1.70
N VAL A 46 -8.52 4.63 2.25
CA VAL A 46 -9.41 3.89 3.16
C VAL A 46 -10.02 2.68 2.47
N GLN A 47 -10.50 2.83 1.24
CA GLN A 47 -11.03 1.72 0.45
C GLN A 47 -9.94 0.67 0.15
N PHE A 48 -8.75 1.10 -0.26
CA PHE A 48 -7.60 0.21 -0.47
C PHE A 48 -7.28 -0.61 0.77
N CYS A 49 -7.12 0.04 1.92
CA CYS A 49 -6.83 -0.62 3.19
C CYS A 49 -7.97 -1.56 3.62
N PHE A 50 -9.21 -1.17 3.40
CA PHE A 50 -10.38 -2.00 3.73
C PHE A 50 -10.40 -3.30 2.91
N TYR A 51 -10.25 -3.22 1.59
CA TYR A 51 -10.21 -4.42 0.75
C TYR A 51 -9.01 -5.30 1.05
N LEU A 52 -7.85 -4.69 1.30
CA LEU A 52 -6.65 -5.43 1.65
C LEU A 52 -6.81 -6.18 2.99
N ASN A 53 -7.48 -5.56 3.97
CA ASN A 53 -7.82 -6.21 5.24
C ASN A 53 -8.77 -7.40 5.05
N ILE A 54 -9.78 -7.27 4.19
CA ILE A 54 -10.68 -8.39 3.87
C ILE A 54 -9.88 -9.56 3.26
N ILE A 55 -8.98 -9.28 2.33
CA ILE A 55 -8.12 -10.30 1.73
C ILE A 55 -7.26 -10.98 2.81
N GLN A 56 -6.62 -10.19 3.68
CA GLN A 56 -5.81 -10.72 4.78
C GLN A 56 -6.61 -11.60 5.75
N GLN A 57 -7.83 -11.18 6.09
CA GLN A 57 -8.73 -11.98 6.92
C GLN A 57 -9.11 -13.29 6.24
N SER A 58 -9.36 -13.26 4.93
CA SER A 58 -9.63 -14.46 4.14
C SER A 58 -8.47 -15.45 4.17
N TYR A 59 -7.21 -14.96 4.05
CA TYR A 59 -6.02 -15.79 4.22
C TYR A 59 -5.93 -16.38 5.64
N THR A 60 -6.19 -15.58 6.66
CA THR A 60 -6.15 -16.04 8.07
C THR A 60 -7.20 -17.11 8.33
N THR A 61 -8.43 -16.91 7.82
CA THR A 61 -9.52 -17.88 7.96
C THR A 61 -9.19 -19.17 7.21
N THR A 62 -8.66 -19.06 5.99
CA THR A 62 -8.21 -20.22 5.21
C THR A 62 -7.12 -21.00 5.93
N LEU A 63 -6.14 -20.31 6.51
CA LEU A 63 -5.06 -20.93 7.29
C LEU A 63 -5.59 -21.64 8.55
N ALA A 64 -6.55 -21.04 9.25
CA ALA A 64 -7.17 -21.60 10.45
C ALA A 64 -8.09 -22.79 10.14
N SER A 65 -8.75 -22.77 8.97
CA SER A 65 -9.66 -23.86 8.56
C SER A 65 -8.94 -25.01 7.85
N LEU A 66 -7.62 -24.92 7.59
CA LEU A 66 -6.82 -26.04 7.14
C LEU A 66 -6.92 -27.17 8.17
N PRO A 67 -7.75 -28.22 7.94
CA PRO A 67 -7.69 -29.39 8.79
C PRO A 67 -6.27 -29.96 8.69
N GLU A 68 -5.87 -30.78 9.65
CA GLU A 68 -4.64 -31.55 9.46
C GLU A 68 -4.77 -32.34 8.15
N LEU A 69 -4.19 -31.83 7.09
CA LEU A 69 -4.28 -32.35 5.73
C LEU A 69 -3.84 -33.82 5.61
N ALA A 70 -3.14 -34.32 6.63
CA ALA A 70 -2.75 -35.72 6.76
C ALA A 70 -3.96 -36.67 6.83
N CYS A 71 -5.11 -36.21 7.31
CA CYS A 71 -6.35 -37.01 7.49
C CYS A 71 -7.47 -36.57 6.53
N ALA A 72 -7.24 -35.64 5.63
CA ALA A 72 -8.27 -35.08 4.77
C ALA A 72 -8.65 -36.04 3.65
N ASP A 73 -9.94 -36.26 3.45
CA ASP A 73 -10.51 -36.95 2.29
C ASP A 73 -10.15 -36.21 1.00
N ASN A 74 -10.15 -36.92 -0.12
CA ASN A 74 -9.86 -36.39 -1.45
C ASN A 74 -10.74 -35.18 -1.80
N ASP A 75 -11.98 -35.15 -1.32
CA ASP A 75 -12.96 -34.08 -1.57
C ASP A 75 -12.62 -32.83 -0.79
N ALA A 76 -12.13 -32.97 0.44
CA ALA A 76 -11.62 -31.84 1.23
C ALA A 76 -10.43 -31.17 0.55
N LEU A 77 -9.49 -31.94 0.00
CA LEU A 77 -8.33 -31.41 -0.71
C LEU A 77 -8.70 -30.66 -1.99
N GLY A 78 -9.76 -31.12 -2.68
CA GLY A 78 -10.35 -30.45 -3.84
C GLY A 78 -10.93 -29.09 -3.45
N SER A 79 -11.71 -29.03 -2.38
CA SER A 79 -12.32 -27.80 -1.85
C SER A 79 -11.27 -26.76 -1.43
N TYR A 80 -10.13 -27.21 -0.91
CA TYR A 80 -9.00 -26.32 -0.58
C TYR A 80 -8.32 -25.74 -1.81
N ALA A 81 -8.11 -26.54 -2.85
CA ALA A 81 -7.53 -26.05 -4.08
C ALA A 81 -8.41 -24.97 -4.72
N ASP A 82 -9.73 -25.16 -4.69
CA ASP A 82 -10.70 -24.17 -5.16
C ASP A 82 -10.68 -22.89 -4.32
N LEU A 83 -10.60 -23.01 -2.98
CA LEU A 83 -10.52 -21.85 -2.10
C LEU A 83 -9.25 -21.03 -2.36
N ILE A 84 -8.10 -21.67 -2.50
CA ILE A 84 -6.83 -21.02 -2.83
C ILE A 84 -6.89 -20.36 -4.21
N SER A 85 -7.50 -21.02 -5.18
CA SER A 85 -7.72 -20.43 -6.50
C SER A 85 -8.56 -19.15 -6.44
N ARG A 86 -9.63 -19.14 -5.64
CA ARG A 86 -10.46 -17.96 -5.41
C ARG A 86 -9.70 -16.84 -4.71
N LEU A 87 -8.89 -17.15 -3.70
CA LEU A 87 -8.04 -16.16 -3.02
C LEU A 87 -7.05 -15.52 -4.00
N ARG A 88 -6.44 -16.32 -4.86
CA ARG A 88 -5.56 -15.82 -5.90
C ARG A 88 -6.30 -14.89 -6.87
N GLN A 89 -7.47 -15.29 -7.38
CA GLN A 89 -8.30 -14.45 -8.25
C GLN A 89 -8.66 -13.13 -7.58
N LEU A 90 -8.96 -13.16 -6.28
CA LEU A 90 -9.25 -11.95 -5.50
C LEU A 90 -8.07 -10.98 -5.47
N VAL A 91 -6.84 -11.49 -5.22
CA VAL A 91 -5.62 -10.66 -5.26
C VAL A 91 -5.33 -10.12 -6.66
N GLU A 92 -5.55 -10.93 -7.70
CA GLU A 92 -5.38 -10.48 -9.09
C GLU A 92 -6.39 -9.38 -9.46
N GLN A 93 -7.65 -9.51 -9.05
CA GLN A 93 -8.67 -8.48 -9.25
C GLN A 93 -8.34 -7.21 -8.47
N PHE A 94 -7.92 -7.35 -7.22
CA PHE A 94 -7.46 -6.23 -6.42
C PHE A 94 -6.31 -5.48 -7.11
N ASN A 95 -5.29 -6.19 -7.58
CA ASN A 95 -4.18 -5.58 -8.32
C ASN A 95 -4.65 -4.89 -9.61
N LYS A 96 -5.59 -5.46 -10.36
CA LYS A 96 -6.14 -4.81 -11.57
C LYS A 96 -6.82 -3.47 -11.27
N VAL A 97 -7.55 -3.38 -10.16
CA VAL A 97 -8.29 -2.17 -9.77
C VAL A 97 -7.36 -1.12 -9.18
N PHE A 98 -6.47 -1.52 -8.28
CA PHE A 98 -5.68 -0.58 -7.47
C PHE A 98 -4.27 -0.31 -7.99
N ALA A 99 -3.75 -1.09 -8.93
CA ALA A 99 -2.36 -0.95 -9.40
C ALA A 99 -2.05 0.44 -9.97
N ILE A 100 -2.94 0.98 -10.80
CA ILE A 100 -2.79 2.32 -11.41
C ILE A 100 -2.89 3.39 -10.32
N PHE A 101 -3.83 3.24 -9.39
CA PHE A 101 -4.02 4.16 -8.29
C PHE A 101 -2.77 4.25 -7.40
N VAL A 102 -2.21 3.10 -7.00
CA VAL A 102 -1.00 3.04 -6.17
C VAL A 102 0.19 3.68 -6.91
N LEU A 103 0.34 3.39 -8.20
CA LEU A 103 1.39 4.01 -9.04
C LEU A 103 1.25 5.53 -9.11
N LEU A 104 0.04 6.02 -9.41
CA LEU A 104 -0.24 7.45 -9.45
C LEU A 104 0.06 8.14 -8.12
N ARG A 105 -0.29 7.49 -7.03
CA ARG A 105 -0.05 7.98 -5.68
C ARG A 105 1.45 8.09 -5.35
N CYS A 106 2.24 7.08 -5.70
CA CYS A 106 3.69 7.15 -5.57
C CYS A 106 4.28 8.30 -6.38
N PHE A 107 3.78 8.52 -7.59
CA PHE A 107 4.20 9.65 -8.42
C PHE A 107 3.84 11.00 -7.80
N VAL A 108 2.60 11.18 -7.34
CA VAL A 108 2.17 12.42 -6.64
C VAL A 108 3.00 12.68 -5.38
N PHE A 109 3.30 11.64 -4.62
CA PHE A 109 4.18 11.74 -3.45
C PHE A 109 5.58 12.25 -3.83
N LEU A 110 6.20 11.69 -4.86
CA LEU A 110 7.51 12.16 -5.34
C LEU A 110 7.46 13.61 -5.81
N CYS A 111 6.44 14.00 -6.57
CA CYS A 111 6.25 15.39 -6.99
C CYS A 111 6.12 16.35 -5.80
N LYS A 112 5.34 15.99 -4.79
CA LYS A 112 5.20 16.80 -3.56
C LYS A 112 6.52 16.96 -2.83
N LEU A 113 7.31 15.90 -2.71
CA LEU A 113 8.62 15.97 -2.09
C LEU A 113 9.57 16.91 -2.85
N VAL A 114 9.59 16.84 -4.18
CA VAL A 114 10.39 17.76 -5.01
C VAL A 114 9.96 19.21 -4.81
N VAL A 115 8.64 19.48 -4.81
CA VAL A 115 8.12 20.84 -4.57
C VAL A 115 8.47 21.32 -3.17
N LEU A 116 8.32 20.46 -2.16
CA LEU A 116 8.69 20.81 -0.77
C LEU A 116 10.15 21.22 -0.68
N LEU A 117 11.04 20.43 -1.30
CA LEU A 117 12.47 20.70 -1.31
C LEU A 117 12.80 22.02 -2.00
N TYR A 118 12.18 22.26 -3.15
CA TYR A 118 12.34 23.52 -3.88
C TYR A 118 11.92 24.72 -3.02
N LEU A 119 10.78 24.62 -2.34
CA LEU A 119 10.28 25.66 -1.45
C LEU A 119 11.21 25.92 -0.25
N MET A 120 11.78 24.85 0.33
CA MET A 120 12.74 24.97 1.44
C MET A 120 14.05 25.65 1.03
N CYS A 121 14.47 25.50 -0.24
CA CYS A 121 15.71 26.12 -0.73
C CYS A 121 15.56 27.61 -1.07
N ILE A 122 14.38 28.08 -1.44
CA ILE A 122 14.22 29.41 -2.07
C ILE A 122 13.54 30.43 -1.14
N SER A 123 12.70 30.01 -0.23
CA SER A 123 11.79 30.92 0.46
C SER A 123 12.02 30.93 1.98
N GLU A 124 11.80 32.09 2.58
CA GLU A 124 11.67 32.22 4.03
C GLU A 124 10.45 31.44 4.52
N TRP A 125 10.51 30.97 5.76
CA TRP A 125 9.43 30.18 6.37
C TRP A 125 8.10 30.93 6.33
N ASN A 126 7.12 30.35 5.64
CA ASN A 126 5.78 30.89 5.52
C ASN A 126 4.71 29.80 5.75
N LEU A 127 3.47 30.23 5.90
CA LEU A 127 2.33 29.32 6.13
C LEU A 127 2.19 28.26 5.04
N LEU A 128 2.52 28.58 3.79
CA LEU A 128 2.48 27.64 2.67
C LEU A 128 3.42 26.45 2.87
N GLN A 129 4.64 26.70 3.36
CA GLN A 129 5.60 25.62 3.65
C GLN A 129 5.08 24.68 4.72
N VAL A 130 4.48 25.23 5.80
CA VAL A 130 3.89 24.41 6.87
C VAL A 130 2.77 23.50 6.31
N LEU A 131 1.92 24.03 5.43
CA LEU A 131 0.86 23.25 4.80
C LEU A 131 1.41 22.15 3.87
N VAL A 132 2.45 22.46 3.10
CA VAL A 132 3.08 21.46 2.20
C VAL A 132 3.79 20.39 3.02
N ILE A 133 4.46 20.73 4.12
CA ILE A 133 5.07 19.76 5.04
C ILE A 133 4.00 18.85 5.66
N GLY A 134 2.91 19.43 6.16
CA GLY A 134 1.80 18.67 6.72
C GLY A 134 1.18 17.69 5.70
N SER A 135 0.96 18.16 4.48
CA SER A 135 0.45 17.32 3.38
C SER A 135 1.43 16.22 2.98
N ALA A 136 2.74 16.47 2.99
CA ALA A 136 3.74 15.46 2.70
C ALA A 136 3.83 14.42 3.83
N ALA A 137 3.78 14.83 5.09
CA ALA A 137 3.76 13.93 6.24
C ALA A 137 2.54 13.01 6.25
N GLU A 138 1.36 13.53 5.88
CA GLU A 138 0.15 12.74 5.71
C GLU A 138 0.34 11.65 4.63
N GLU A 139 0.88 12.02 3.46
CA GLU A 139 1.14 11.06 2.37
C GLU A 139 2.13 9.96 2.77
N VAL A 140 3.22 10.33 3.48
CA VAL A 140 4.17 9.34 4.02
C VAL A 140 3.45 8.36 4.94
N THR A 141 2.63 8.86 5.86
CA THR A 141 1.90 8.03 6.82
C THR A 141 0.94 7.07 6.11
N GLN A 142 0.19 7.59 5.13
CA GLN A 142 -0.76 6.78 4.37
C GLN A 142 -0.05 5.73 3.50
N LEU A 143 1.09 6.05 2.86
CA LEU A 143 1.89 5.10 2.11
C LEU A 143 2.51 4.04 3.04
N LEU A 144 3.00 4.44 4.21
CA LEU A 144 3.54 3.52 5.20
C LEU A 144 2.50 2.49 5.63
N VAL A 145 1.26 2.94 5.93
CA VAL A 145 0.15 2.03 6.27
C VAL A 145 -0.15 1.08 5.11
N ALA A 146 -0.21 1.57 3.87
CA ALA A 146 -0.46 0.74 2.71
C ALA A 146 0.66 -0.30 2.49
N CYS A 147 1.92 0.09 2.65
CA CYS A 147 3.08 -0.80 2.54
C CYS A 147 3.09 -1.86 3.65
N THR A 148 2.84 -1.48 4.90
CA THR A 148 2.79 -2.45 6.01
C THR A 148 1.68 -3.48 5.83
N MET A 149 0.52 -3.06 5.34
CA MET A 149 -0.57 -3.98 5.03
C MET A 149 -0.23 -4.90 3.84
N ALA A 150 0.46 -4.39 2.83
CA ALA A 150 0.89 -5.21 1.69
C ALA A 150 1.92 -6.27 2.11
N ASP A 151 2.88 -5.90 2.97
CA ASP A 151 3.86 -6.84 3.52
C ASP A 151 3.20 -7.90 4.41
N ALA A 152 2.23 -7.50 5.24
CA ALA A 152 1.45 -8.44 6.06
C ALA A 152 0.63 -9.44 5.22
N LEU A 153 0.15 -9.05 4.03
CA LEU A 153 -0.48 -9.98 3.09
C LEU A 153 0.53 -11.00 2.56
N GLN A 154 1.73 -10.54 2.19
CA GLN A 154 2.79 -11.43 1.70
C GLN A 154 3.25 -12.40 2.79
N GLU A 155 3.34 -11.96 4.04
CA GLU A 155 3.67 -12.81 5.19
C GLU A 155 2.62 -13.91 5.39
N LYS A 156 1.33 -13.58 5.36
CA LYS A 156 0.24 -14.56 5.46
C LYS A 156 0.24 -15.56 4.31
N HIS A 157 0.55 -15.10 3.10
CA HIS A 157 0.72 -16.00 1.96
C HIS A 157 1.90 -16.96 2.18
N SER A 158 3.05 -16.45 2.65
CA SER A 158 4.23 -17.28 2.95
C SER A 158 3.94 -18.32 4.04
N ALA A 159 3.20 -17.93 5.09
CA ALA A 159 2.76 -18.85 6.14
C ALA A 159 1.84 -19.95 5.59
N LEU A 160 0.95 -19.62 4.64
CA LEU A 160 0.11 -20.62 3.97
C LEU A 160 0.97 -21.60 3.15
N VAL A 161 1.93 -21.11 2.39
CA VAL A 161 2.88 -21.94 1.61
C VAL A 161 3.65 -22.89 2.54
N GLU A 162 4.22 -22.36 3.62
CA GLU A 162 4.97 -23.12 4.61
C GLU A 162 4.10 -24.21 5.26
N ARG A 163 2.85 -23.90 5.61
CA ARG A 163 1.92 -24.87 6.16
C ARG A 163 1.65 -26.01 5.19
N VAL A 164 1.39 -25.72 3.91
CA VAL A 164 1.16 -26.74 2.88
C VAL A 164 2.40 -27.62 2.71
N TRP A 165 3.62 -27.07 2.73
CA TRP A 165 4.87 -27.84 2.69
C TRP A 165 5.07 -28.71 3.93
N THR A 166 4.76 -28.18 5.10
CA THR A 166 4.84 -28.94 6.38
C THR A 166 3.90 -30.13 6.34
N ASP A 167 2.67 -29.92 5.86
CA ASP A 167 1.70 -31.01 5.73
C ASP A 167 2.12 -32.02 4.67
N TYR A 168 2.71 -31.60 3.55
CA TYR A 168 3.29 -32.49 2.54
C TYR A 168 4.40 -33.41 3.09
N ALA A 169 5.20 -32.90 4.02
CA ALA A 169 6.33 -33.64 4.62
C ALA A 169 5.91 -34.68 5.68
N LYS A 170 4.64 -34.67 6.14
CA LYS A 170 4.15 -35.62 7.16
C LYS A 170 4.21 -37.07 6.65
N PRO A 171 4.68 -38.01 7.47
CA PRO A 171 4.61 -39.43 7.17
C PRO A 171 3.14 -39.91 7.20
N GLY A 172 2.78 -40.85 6.32
CA GLY A 172 1.44 -41.47 6.31
C GLY A 172 0.47 -40.95 5.27
N ILE A 173 0.80 -39.86 4.56
CA ILE A 173 -0.06 -39.36 3.47
C ILE A 173 -0.07 -40.31 2.28
N ALA A 174 -1.27 -40.67 1.79
CA ALA A 174 -1.45 -41.47 0.61
C ALA A 174 -0.75 -40.85 -0.62
N ARG A 175 -0.19 -41.65 -1.50
CA ARG A 175 0.57 -41.22 -2.69
C ARG A 175 -0.23 -40.18 -3.54
N HIS A 176 -1.52 -40.34 -3.66
CA HIS A 176 -2.40 -39.43 -4.40
C HIS A 176 -2.53 -38.07 -3.73
N GLY A 177 -2.76 -38.02 -2.42
CA GLY A 177 -2.82 -36.78 -1.63
C GLY A 177 -1.50 -36.01 -1.68
N ARG A 178 -0.36 -36.73 -1.60
CA ARG A 178 0.96 -36.13 -1.70
C ARG A 178 1.19 -35.43 -3.05
N ARG A 179 0.76 -36.02 -4.18
CA ARG A 179 0.84 -35.36 -5.49
C ARG A 179 -0.01 -34.09 -5.57
N LYS A 180 -1.24 -34.12 -5.02
CA LYS A 180 -2.11 -32.94 -4.98
C LYS A 180 -1.50 -31.81 -4.13
N LEU A 181 -0.97 -32.12 -2.94
CA LEU A 181 -0.28 -31.16 -2.08
C LEU A 181 0.96 -30.57 -2.76
N GLN A 182 1.74 -31.39 -3.45
CA GLN A 182 2.89 -30.92 -4.21
C GLN A 182 2.47 -29.95 -5.33
N SER A 183 1.43 -30.29 -6.08
CA SER A 183 0.88 -29.42 -7.12
C SER A 183 0.39 -28.09 -6.53
N LEU A 184 -0.31 -28.15 -5.40
CA LEU A 184 -0.81 -26.97 -4.69
C LEU A 184 0.33 -26.08 -4.19
N ALA A 185 1.33 -26.68 -3.52
CA ALA A 185 2.50 -25.96 -3.03
C ALA A 185 3.29 -25.32 -4.17
N SER A 186 3.47 -26.03 -5.29
CA SER A 186 4.13 -25.51 -6.48
C SER A 186 3.35 -24.35 -7.10
N CYS A 187 2.03 -24.45 -7.15
CA CYS A 187 1.15 -23.38 -7.65
C CYS A 187 1.22 -22.12 -6.78
N LEU A 188 1.17 -22.27 -5.45
CA LEU A 188 1.31 -21.18 -4.51
C LEU A 188 2.69 -20.52 -4.61
N HIS A 189 3.74 -21.31 -4.71
CA HIS A 189 5.11 -20.80 -4.85
C HIS A 189 5.33 -20.05 -6.17
N ALA A 190 4.77 -20.55 -7.27
CA ALA A 190 4.87 -19.91 -8.58
C ALA A 190 4.12 -18.57 -8.68
N HIS A 191 3.11 -18.38 -7.84
CA HIS A 191 2.23 -17.21 -7.89
C HIS A 191 2.11 -16.53 -6.50
N PRO A 192 3.16 -15.83 -6.05
CA PRO A 192 3.12 -15.14 -4.76
C PRO A 192 2.05 -14.05 -4.75
N SER A 193 1.28 -14.00 -3.67
CA SER A 193 0.26 -12.95 -3.46
C SER A 193 0.94 -11.64 -3.05
N ARG A 194 1.22 -10.82 -4.03
CA ARG A 194 1.88 -9.51 -3.85
C ARG A 194 1.00 -8.41 -4.37
N VAL A 195 0.98 -7.30 -3.64
CA VAL A 195 0.34 -6.07 -4.13
C VAL A 195 1.30 -5.41 -5.12
N GLN A 196 0.83 -5.16 -6.32
CA GLN A 196 1.64 -4.62 -7.41
C GLN A 196 1.32 -3.14 -7.65
N CYS A 197 2.37 -2.35 -7.82
CA CYS A 197 2.33 -0.96 -8.24
C CYS A 197 2.40 -0.91 -9.78
N GLY A 198 1.28 -1.07 -10.46
CA GLY A 198 1.30 -1.35 -11.88
C GLY A 198 1.98 -2.70 -12.15
N ARG A 199 2.79 -2.76 -13.19
CA ARG A 199 3.68 -3.90 -13.48
C ARG A 199 5.14 -3.59 -13.17
N VAL A 200 5.39 -2.46 -12.50
CA VAL A 200 6.73 -1.88 -12.35
C VAL A 200 7.38 -2.31 -11.04
N ALA A 201 6.63 -2.33 -9.95
CA ALA A 201 7.16 -2.60 -8.63
C ALA A 201 6.16 -3.37 -7.75
N VAL A 202 6.67 -3.97 -6.68
CA VAL A 202 5.87 -4.59 -5.62
C VAL A 202 5.75 -3.60 -4.48
N LEU A 203 4.52 -3.32 -4.05
CA LEU A 203 4.25 -2.45 -2.91
C LEU A 203 4.72 -3.14 -1.63
N GLY A 204 5.52 -2.44 -0.84
CA GLY A 204 6.03 -2.89 0.44
C GLY A 204 6.97 -1.84 1.05
N GLN A 205 7.38 -2.06 2.29
CA GLN A 205 8.26 -1.13 3.03
C GLN A 205 9.60 -0.91 2.29
N ARG A 206 10.12 -1.94 1.62
CA ARG A 206 11.34 -1.83 0.83
C ARG A 206 11.21 -0.79 -0.29
N MET A 207 10.10 -0.80 -1.03
CA MET A 207 9.86 0.18 -2.08
C MET A 207 9.78 1.60 -1.51
N LEU A 208 9.13 1.79 -0.36
CA LEU A 208 9.06 3.08 0.32
C LEU A 208 10.45 3.58 0.72
N LEU A 209 11.29 2.72 1.28
CA LEU A 209 12.67 3.06 1.65
C LEU A 209 13.52 3.44 0.42
N GLU A 210 13.36 2.72 -0.69
CA GLU A 210 14.03 3.04 -1.95
C GLU A 210 13.60 4.42 -2.49
N MET A 211 12.30 4.74 -2.43
CA MET A 211 11.79 6.07 -2.81
C MET A 211 12.35 7.19 -1.93
N ILE A 212 12.39 7.00 -0.61
CA ILE A 212 12.98 7.96 0.34
C ILE A 212 14.47 8.14 0.05
N GLY A 213 15.19 7.06 -0.22
CA GLY A 213 16.61 7.09 -0.58
C GLY A 213 16.88 7.92 -1.84
N ILE A 214 16.06 7.77 -2.89
CA ILE A 214 16.15 8.58 -4.11
C ILE A 214 15.96 10.07 -3.78
N VAL A 215 14.98 10.40 -2.95
CA VAL A 215 14.69 11.79 -2.57
C VAL A 215 15.85 12.38 -1.78
N ILE A 216 16.40 11.67 -0.80
CA ILE A 216 17.55 12.12 -0.01
C ILE A 216 18.76 12.36 -0.93
N THR A 217 19.02 11.45 -1.86
CA THR A 217 20.11 11.61 -2.85
C THR A 217 19.92 12.87 -3.69
N TYR A 218 18.68 13.10 -4.15
CA TYR A 218 18.36 14.32 -4.91
C TYR A 218 18.56 15.60 -4.08
N ILE A 219 18.17 15.60 -2.80
CA ILE A 219 18.42 16.72 -1.87
C ILE A 219 19.90 17.03 -1.79
N VAL A 220 20.72 16.01 -1.55
CA VAL A 220 22.19 16.20 -1.41
C VAL A 220 22.77 16.79 -2.69
N VAL A 221 22.37 16.28 -3.85
CA VAL A 221 22.82 16.81 -5.14
C VAL A 221 22.41 18.27 -5.33
N VAL A 222 21.15 18.61 -5.09
CA VAL A 222 20.65 20.00 -5.22
C VAL A 222 21.39 20.93 -4.26
N TYR A 223 21.64 20.49 -3.03
CA TYR A 223 22.36 21.28 -2.03
C TYR A 223 23.81 21.54 -2.45
N GLN A 224 24.50 20.55 -3.04
CA GLN A 224 25.87 20.68 -3.51
C GLN A 224 26.00 21.66 -4.69
N TYR A 225 25.01 21.73 -5.55
CA TYR A 225 25.00 22.62 -6.74
C TYR A 225 24.29 23.95 -6.47
N SER A 226 23.72 24.16 -5.29
CA SER A 226 23.15 25.46 -4.92
C SER A 226 24.31 26.44 -4.69
N PRO A 227 24.37 27.58 -5.41
CA PRO A 227 25.41 28.56 -5.17
C PRO A 227 25.32 29.02 -3.71
N SER A 228 26.45 28.88 -2.99
CA SER A 228 26.56 29.42 -1.63
C SER A 228 26.25 30.93 -1.67
N LYS A 229 25.13 31.30 -1.05
CA LYS A 229 24.78 32.70 -0.82
C LYS A 229 25.75 33.36 0.13
#